data_58373a1a48def43bfa70ab95362096f6
#
_entry.id   58373a1a48def43bfa70ab95362096f6
#
_cell.length_a   1.000
_cell.length_b   1.000
_cell.length_c   1.000
_cell.angle_alpha   90.00
_cell.angle_beta   90.00
_cell.angle_gamma   90.00
#
_symmetry.space_group_name_H-M   'P 1'
#
loop_
_entity.id
_entity.type
_entity.pdbx_description
1 polymer ?
#
loop_
_entity_poly.entity_id
_entity_poly.type
_entity_poly.pdbx_seq_one_letter_code
_entity_poly.pdbx_strand_id
1 'polypeptide(L)'
;MGKHSLQRDSRLPNSVKGALVMGAVAASTGAMPAISASAATIDVPGVGKFEVDVPPEFQQPVDELNKQLQAAMAPHAQGGPQAAAPAPGVPGFAPVMPGVFDNSPGDIALNAAKTKVGAQYSWGAAGPFSFDCSGLVQWAYRQAGIKLPRTSFEQSHVGAPVAFHDLRPGDIVITNGGGHVGIYAGGGQLLNAVQSGTPVSYTPLSPDDVVTARRIV
;
A
#
# COMPACT_ATOMS: atom_id res chain seq x y z
N MET A 1 -16.63 67.76 -2.80
CA MET A 1 -15.35 68.19 -3.43
C MET A 1 -14.22 67.45 -2.72
N GLY A 2 -13.34 66.79 -3.45
CA GLY A 2 -12.14 66.16 -2.88
C GLY A 2 -12.03 64.68 -3.23
N LYS A 3 -11.71 64.37 -4.50
CA LYS A 3 -11.25 63.07 -4.96
C LYS A 3 -9.79 62.89 -4.58
N HIS A 4 -9.41 61.92 -3.79
CA HIS A 4 -8.02 61.43 -3.68
C HIS A 4 -7.92 60.04 -4.26
N SER A 5 -7.45 60.00 -5.49
CA SER A 5 -6.93 58.87 -6.19
C SER A 5 -5.54 58.55 -5.64
N LEU A 6 -5.35 57.42 -4.99
CA LEU A 6 -4.03 56.90 -4.63
C LEU A 6 -3.65 55.83 -5.66
N GLN A 7 -2.90 56.28 -6.63
CA GLN A 7 -2.24 55.45 -7.61
C GLN A 7 -1.00 54.80 -6.93
N ARG A 8 -1.01 53.53 -6.76
CA ARG A 8 0.14 52.79 -6.21
C ARG A 8 1.00 52.27 -7.33
N ASP A 9 2.06 53.01 -7.60
CA ASP A 9 3.12 52.58 -8.50
C ASP A 9 3.91 51.41 -7.87
N SER A 10 3.71 50.24 -8.41
CA SER A 10 4.55 49.07 -8.10
C SER A 10 5.76 49.06 -9.06
N ARG A 11 6.82 49.78 -8.69
CA ARG A 11 8.13 49.60 -9.34
C ARG A 11 8.85 48.46 -8.66
N LEU A 12 8.98 47.32 -9.36
CA LEU A 12 9.94 46.30 -9.04
C LEU A 12 11.34 46.74 -9.35
N PRO A 13 12.33 46.64 -8.48
CA PRO A 13 13.71 46.91 -8.80
C PRO A 13 14.31 45.76 -9.61
N ASN A 14 14.67 46.05 -10.86
CA ASN A 14 15.60 45.25 -11.65
C ASN A 14 17.00 45.38 -11.05
N SER A 15 17.44 44.42 -10.29
CA SER A 15 18.86 44.22 -9.99
C SER A 15 19.09 42.91 -9.29
N VAL A 16 19.16 41.82 -9.99
CA VAL A 16 20.05 40.70 -9.65
C VAL A 16 20.70 40.20 -10.92
N LYS A 17 21.71 40.92 -11.37
CA LYS A 17 22.77 40.34 -12.17
C LYS A 17 23.70 39.64 -11.21
N GLY A 18 23.33 38.42 -10.80
CA GLY A 18 24.18 37.55 -9.99
C GLY A 18 25.13 36.77 -10.90
N ALA A 19 26.37 36.96 -10.64
CA ALA A 19 27.54 36.44 -11.32
C ALA A 19 27.48 34.93 -11.53
N LEU A 20 27.70 34.56 -12.79
CA LEU A 20 28.06 33.22 -13.20
C LEU A 20 29.51 32.97 -12.71
N VAL A 21 29.67 32.34 -11.56
CA VAL A 21 30.98 31.83 -11.14
C VAL A 21 31.22 30.55 -11.92
N MET A 22 31.94 30.67 -13.01
CA MET A 22 32.62 29.57 -13.70
C MET A 22 33.71 29.05 -12.78
N GLY A 23 33.39 28.10 -11.93
CA GLY A 23 34.36 27.24 -11.28
C GLY A 23 34.94 26.28 -12.32
N ALA A 24 36.12 26.61 -12.84
CA ALA A 24 36.91 25.66 -13.59
C ALA A 24 37.33 24.52 -12.65
N VAL A 25 36.60 23.44 -12.65
CA VAL A 25 37.05 22.18 -12.08
C VAL A 25 37.98 21.56 -13.10
N ALA A 26 39.25 21.48 -12.73
CA ALA A 26 40.27 20.79 -13.47
C ALA A 26 39.79 19.39 -13.84
N ALA A 27 39.79 19.10 -15.14
CA ALA A 27 39.58 17.76 -15.65
C ALA A 27 40.72 16.87 -15.22
N SER A 28 40.59 16.14 -14.10
CA SER A 28 41.33 14.92 -13.90
C SER A 28 40.68 13.88 -14.81
N THR A 29 41.36 13.54 -15.88
CA THR A 29 41.08 12.38 -16.73
C THR A 29 41.28 11.09 -15.93
N GLY A 30 40.39 10.82 -14.98
CA GLY A 30 40.19 9.50 -14.43
C GLY A 30 39.22 8.77 -15.37
N ALA A 31 39.73 7.82 -16.14
CA ALA A 31 38.90 6.88 -16.87
C ALA A 31 37.92 6.26 -15.90
N MET A 32 36.64 6.62 -15.98
CA MET A 32 35.60 5.87 -15.31
C MET A 32 35.60 4.47 -15.93
N PRO A 33 35.72 3.41 -15.13
CA PRO A 33 35.52 2.07 -15.67
C PRO A 33 34.09 2.06 -16.23
N ALA A 34 33.95 1.69 -17.50
CA ALA A 34 32.64 1.42 -18.09
C ALA A 34 32.01 0.32 -17.22
N ILE A 35 30.99 0.66 -16.47
CA ILE A 35 30.17 -0.32 -15.74
C ILE A 35 29.45 -1.09 -16.85
N SER A 36 29.93 -2.27 -17.17
CA SER A 36 29.25 -3.17 -18.09
C SER A 36 27.97 -3.59 -17.40
N ALA A 37 26.85 -3.00 -17.79
CA ALA A 37 25.55 -3.50 -17.41
C ALA A 37 25.40 -4.91 -18.00
N SER A 38 25.15 -5.90 -17.17
CA SER A 38 24.84 -7.26 -17.59
C SER A 38 23.35 -7.48 -17.50
N ALA A 39 22.76 -8.00 -18.57
CA ALA A 39 21.34 -8.34 -18.57
C ALA A 39 21.09 -9.53 -17.62
N ALA A 40 20.24 -9.31 -16.61
CA ALA A 40 19.74 -10.37 -15.77
C ALA A 40 18.33 -10.76 -16.25
N THR A 41 18.08 -12.06 -16.37
CA THR A 41 16.77 -12.57 -16.79
C THR A 41 15.97 -13.00 -15.55
N ILE A 42 14.80 -12.40 -15.36
CA ILE A 42 13.80 -12.83 -14.35
C ILE A 42 12.79 -13.72 -15.07
N ASP A 43 12.72 -14.98 -14.68
CA ASP A 43 11.76 -15.94 -15.23
C ASP A 43 10.57 -16.06 -14.30
N VAL A 44 9.42 -15.50 -14.71
CA VAL A 44 8.17 -15.59 -13.96
C VAL A 44 7.31 -16.68 -14.61
N PRO A 45 7.16 -17.84 -13.95
CA PRO A 45 6.39 -18.95 -14.49
C PRO A 45 4.93 -18.53 -14.74
N GLY A 46 4.47 -18.78 -15.97
CA GLY A 46 3.10 -18.42 -16.43
C GLY A 46 2.95 -16.99 -16.98
N VAL A 47 3.97 -16.14 -16.86
CA VAL A 47 3.92 -14.77 -17.39
C VAL A 47 5.00 -14.54 -18.46
N GLY A 48 6.20 -15.10 -18.31
CA GLY A 48 7.28 -15.01 -19.28
C GLY A 48 8.61 -14.57 -18.67
N LYS A 49 9.60 -14.37 -19.57
CA LYS A 49 10.95 -13.95 -19.21
C LYS A 49 11.10 -12.45 -19.43
N PHE A 50 11.64 -11.77 -18.44
CA PHE A 50 11.94 -10.34 -18.48
C PHE A 50 13.44 -10.12 -18.37
N GLU A 51 14.02 -9.42 -19.33
CA GLU A 51 15.41 -9.00 -19.26
C GLU A 51 15.49 -7.63 -18.59
N VAL A 52 16.30 -7.54 -17.54
CA VAL A 52 16.53 -6.31 -16.79
C VAL A 52 18.03 -6.04 -16.74
N ASP A 53 18.44 -4.84 -17.17
CA ASP A 53 19.82 -4.40 -17.03
C ASP A 53 20.11 -4.07 -15.56
N VAL A 54 20.90 -4.93 -14.91
CA VAL A 54 21.31 -4.75 -13.52
C VAL A 54 22.82 -4.63 -13.39
N PRO A 55 23.33 -3.80 -12.48
CA PRO A 55 24.74 -3.77 -12.14
C PRO A 55 25.20 -5.16 -11.67
N PRO A 56 26.47 -5.54 -11.92
CA PRO A 56 26.97 -6.88 -11.61
C PRO A 56 26.86 -7.30 -10.14
N GLU A 57 26.79 -6.34 -9.24
CA GLU A 57 26.59 -6.54 -7.80
C GLU A 57 25.19 -7.06 -7.44
N PHE A 58 24.19 -6.89 -8.33
CA PHE A 58 22.82 -7.36 -8.13
C PHE A 58 22.49 -8.66 -8.90
N GLN A 59 23.43 -9.25 -9.61
CA GLN A 59 23.19 -10.50 -10.34
C GLN A 59 22.96 -11.68 -9.38
N GLN A 60 23.78 -11.82 -8.33
CA GLN A 60 23.62 -12.89 -7.34
C GLN A 60 22.27 -12.88 -6.62
N PRO A 61 21.73 -11.71 -6.18
CA PRO A 61 20.38 -11.63 -5.64
C PRO A 61 19.29 -12.03 -6.64
N VAL A 62 19.44 -11.71 -7.93
CA VAL A 62 18.47 -12.08 -8.97
C VAL A 62 18.49 -13.59 -9.25
N ASP A 63 19.67 -14.20 -9.31
CA ASP A 63 19.81 -15.64 -9.49
C ASP A 63 19.24 -16.43 -8.31
N GLU A 64 19.46 -15.96 -7.08
CA GLU A 64 18.90 -16.57 -5.88
C GLU A 64 17.38 -16.44 -5.83
N LEU A 65 16.83 -15.30 -6.26
CA LEU A 65 15.39 -15.11 -6.39
C LEU A 65 14.78 -16.07 -7.41
N ASN A 66 15.40 -16.22 -8.57
CA ASN A 66 14.96 -17.17 -9.60
C ASN A 66 14.97 -18.61 -9.08
N LYS A 67 16.01 -18.99 -8.34
CA LYS A 67 16.14 -20.31 -7.73
C LYS A 67 15.04 -20.56 -6.68
N GLN A 68 14.72 -19.57 -5.85
CA GLN A 68 13.64 -19.65 -4.87
C GLN A 68 12.25 -19.74 -5.55
N LEU A 69 12.02 -18.97 -6.62
CA LEU A 69 10.79 -19.05 -7.40
C LEU A 69 10.60 -20.43 -8.05
N GLN A 70 11.67 -20.98 -8.63
CA GLN A 70 11.63 -22.33 -9.20
C GLN A 70 11.45 -23.42 -8.14
N ALA A 71 12.08 -23.28 -6.97
CA ALA A 71 11.91 -24.21 -5.85
C ALA A 71 10.50 -24.17 -5.26
N ALA A 72 9.88 -22.99 -5.20
CA ALA A 72 8.51 -22.81 -4.71
C ALA A 72 7.45 -23.40 -5.65
N MET A 73 7.77 -23.52 -6.94
CA MET A 73 6.87 -24.02 -7.99
C MET A 73 7.20 -25.44 -8.47
N ALA A 74 8.22 -26.08 -7.90
CA ALA A 74 8.49 -27.49 -8.20
C ALA A 74 7.29 -28.33 -7.72
N PRO A 75 6.65 -29.13 -8.57
CA PRO A 75 5.58 -29.99 -8.13
C PRO A 75 6.16 -30.97 -7.10
N HIS A 76 5.62 -30.96 -5.90
CA HIS A 76 5.92 -31.95 -4.89
C HIS A 76 5.36 -33.29 -5.35
N ALA A 77 6.08 -33.95 -6.25
CA ALA A 77 5.87 -35.34 -6.58
C ALA A 77 6.59 -36.17 -5.52
N GLN A 78 5.81 -36.85 -4.74
CA GLN A 78 6.08 -38.03 -3.93
C GLN A 78 5.98 -37.86 -2.42
N GLY A 79 4.97 -38.57 -1.92
CA GLY A 79 4.78 -38.81 -0.51
C GLY A 79 3.38 -38.44 -0.02
N GLY A 80 2.35 -39.16 -0.45
CA GLY A 80 1.05 -39.06 0.17
C GLY A 80 1.18 -39.45 1.65
N PRO A 81 0.69 -38.62 2.58
CA PRO A 81 0.55 -39.05 3.97
C PRO A 81 -0.59 -40.06 4.03
N GLN A 82 -0.22 -41.28 4.40
CA GLN A 82 -1.08 -42.35 4.81
C GLN A 82 -2.03 -41.82 5.88
N ALA A 83 -3.34 -42.00 5.65
CA ALA A 83 -4.38 -41.58 6.55
C ALA A 83 -4.17 -42.19 7.94
N ALA A 84 -3.76 -41.38 8.88
CA ALA A 84 -3.85 -41.72 10.31
C ALA A 84 -5.30 -41.50 10.75
N ALA A 85 -5.91 -42.51 11.32
CA ALA A 85 -7.26 -42.51 11.87
C ALA A 85 -7.43 -41.37 12.90
N PRO A 86 -8.63 -40.74 13.00
CA PRO A 86 -8.86 -39.66 13.93
C PRO A 86 -8.87 -40.14 15.37
N ALA A 87 -8.03 -39.55 16.20
CA ALA A 87 -8.16 -39.70 17.66
C ALA A 87 -9.41 -38.97 18.16
N PRO A 88 -10.19 -39.53 19.08
CA PRO A 88 -11.42 -38.91 19.57
C PRO A 88 -11.13 -37.80 20.59
N GLY A 89 -11.70 -36.62 20.37
CA GLY A 89 -12.10 -35.73 21.43
C GLY A 89 -11.22 -34.53 21.75
N VAL A 90 -11.22 -33.49 20.88
CA VAL A 90 -11.07 -32.08 21.31
C VAL A 90 -12.06 -31.25 20.50
N PRO A 91 -13.10 -30.63 21.10
CA PRO A 91 -14.00 -29.77 20.37
C PRO A 91 -13.31 -28.40 20.16
N GLY A 92 -13.22 -27.95 18.92
CA GLY A 92 -13.11 -26.51 18.64
C GLY A 92 -11.85 -25.93 18.03
N PHE A 93 -10.95 -26.69 17.43
CA PHE A 93 -9.96 -26.08 16.52
C PHE A 93 -10.13 -26.66 15.12
N ALA A 94 -10.84 -25.91 14.28
CA ALA A 94 -10.72 -26.14 12.84
C ALA A 94 -9.26 -25.92 12.45
N PRO A 95 -8.61 -26.84 11.69
CA PRO A 95 -7.26 -26.63 11.23
C PRO A 95 -7.24 -25.38 10.34
N VAL A 96 -6.54 -24.35 10.78
CA VAL A 96 -6.15 -23.23 9.91
C VAL A 96 -5.22 -23.84 8.87
N MET A 97 -5.73 -24.10 7.69
CA MET A 97 -4.93 -24.48 6.53
C MET A 97 -3.99 -23.33 6.21
N PRO A 98 -2.65 -23.49 6.34
CA PRO A 98 -1.73 -22.46 5.86
C PRO A 98 -1.73 -22.54 4.33
N GLY A 99 -2.21 -21.48 3.66
CA GLY A 99 -1.92 -21.29 2.25
C GLY A 99 -3.10 -21.17 1.28
N VAL A 100 -4.35 -20.98 1.72
CA VAL A 100 -5.34 -20.36 0.85
C VAL A 100 -5.21 -18.85 1.05
N PHE A 101 -4.38 -18.20 0.26
CA PHE A 101 -4.49 -16.76 0.05
C PHE A 101 -5.83 -16.56 -0.63
N ASP A 102 -6.82 -16.24 0.15
CA ASP A 102 -8.09 -15.78 -0.37
C ASP A 102 -7.78 -14.43 -1.03
N ASN A 103 -7.62 -14.45 -2.35
CA ASN A 103 -7.34 -13.24 -3.14
C ASN A 103 -8.62 -12.39 -3.28
N SER A 104 -9.37 -12.26 -2.21
CA SER A 104 -10.52 -11.37 -2.21
C SER A 104 -10.08 -9.92 -2.43
N PRO A 105 -10.94 -9.07 -3.02
CA PRO A 105 -10.64 -7.66 -3.15
C PRO A 105 -10.24 -6.99 -1.82
N GLY A 106 -10.85 -7.44 -0.71
CA GLY A 106 -10.52 -6.97 0.64
C GLY A 106 -9.11 -7.34 1.07
N ASP A 107 -8.66 -8.58 0.80
CA ASP A 107 -7.28 -9.01 1.13
C ASP A 107 -6.24 -8.23 0.35
N ILE A 108 -6.47 -8.03 -0.95
CA ILE A 108 -5.59 -7.22 -1.81
C ILE A 108 -5.53 -5.79 -1.28
N ALA A 109 -6.68 -5.18 -0.97
CA ALA A 109 -6.77 -3.84 -0.44
C ALA A 109 -6.05 -3.70 0.91
N LEU A 110 -6.28 -4.64 1.84
CA LEU A 110 -5.61 -4.62 3.13
C LEU A 110 -4.08 -4.76 2.99
N ASN A 111 -3.61 -5.66 2.13
CA ASN A 111 -2.19 -5.84 1.89
C ASN A 111 -1.56 -4.58 1.25
N ALA A 112 -2.25 -3.94 0.34
CA ALA A 112 -1.83 -2.64 -0.20
C ALA A 112 -1.77 -1.57 0.91
N ALA A 113 -2.81 -1.44 1.74
CA ALA A 113 -2.84 -0.47 2.83
C ALA A 113 -1.72 -0.69 3.86
N LYS A 114 -1.35 -1.94 4.15
CA LYS A 114 -0.21 -2.29 5.03
C LYS A 114 1.11 -1.68 4.56
N THR A 115 1.32 -1.56 3.25
CA THR A 115 2.53 -0.91 2.69
C THR A 115 2.58 0.60 2.95
N LYS A 116 1.48 1.18 3.44
CA LYS A 116 1.34 2.62 3.72
C LYS A 116 1.39 2.95 5.22
N VAL A 117 1.62 1.97 6.08
CA VAL A 117 1.87 2.22 7.51
C VAL A 117 3.07 3.19 7.64
N GLY A 118 2.90 4.22 8.45
CA GLY A 118 3.88 5.29 8.59
C GLY A 118 3.72 6.46 7.62
N ALA A 119 2.89 6.35 6.58
CA ALA A 119 2.60 7.47 5.67
C ALA A 119 1.89 8.61 6.41
N GLN A 120 2.18 9.84 6.02
CA GLN A 120 1.63 11.03 6.67
C GLN A 120 0.13 11.19 6.40
N TYR A 121 -0.59 11.67 7.43
CA TYR A 121 -1.96 12.14 7.23
C TYR A 121 -1.97 13.50 6.52
N SER A 122 -2.86 13.64 5.54
CA SER A 122 -3.15 14.93 4.92
C SER A 122 -4.61 14.96 4.49
N TRP A 123 -5.36 15.94 4.97
CA TRP A 123 -6.77 16.11 4.64
C TRP A 123 -6.95 16.24 3.11
N GLY A 124 -7.90 15.47 2.55
CA GLY A 124 -8.17 15.45 1.12
C GLY A 124 -7.19 14.59 0.29
N ALA A 125 -6.15 14.02 0.88
CA ALA A 125 -5.19 13.22 0.16
C ALA A 125 -5.66 11.76 -0.01
N ALA A 126 -5.41 11.19 -1.21
CA ALA A 126 -5.73 9.82 -1.57
C ALA A 126 -4.51 9.09 -2.18
N GLY A 127 -3.33 9.35 -1.61
CA GLY A 127 -2.07 8.69 -1.98
C GLY A 127 -1.33 9.32 -3.16
N PRO A 128 -0.19 8.76 -3.53
CA PRO A 128 0.43 7.56 -2.95
C PRO A 128 1.30 7.84 -1.70
N PHE A 129 1.56 9.10 -1.31
CA PHE A 129 2.52 9.47 -0.26
C PHE A 129 1.86 9.91 1.05
N SER A 130 0.65 10.45 0.97
CA SER A 130 -0.14 10.88 2.12
C SER A 130 -1.61 10.54 1.92
N PHE A 131 -2.36 10.44 3.02
CA PHE A 131 -3.74 9.96 2.99
C PHE A 131 -4.58 10.66 4.05
N ASP A 132 -5.87 10.86 3.78
CA ASP A 132 -6.89 10.89 4.82
C ASP A 132 -7.55 9.52 4.97
N CYS A 133 -8.49 9.37 5.89
CA CYS A 133 -9.12 8.10 6.22
C CYS A 133 -9.75 7.40 5.00
N SER A 134 -10.65 8.08 4.32
CA SER A 134 -11.34 7.54 3.12
C SER A 134 -10.44 7.47 1.89
N GLY A 135 -9.45 8.34 1.79
CA GLY A 135 -8.45 8.32 0.73
C GLY A 135 -7.53 7.10 0.81
N LEU A 136 -7.15 6.66 2.02
CA LEU A 136 -6.41 5.42 2.22
C LEU A 136 -7.22 4.21 1.76
N VAL A 137 -8.48 4.12 2.18
CA VAL A 137 -9.38 3.03 1.78
C VAL A 137 -9.60 3.03 0.27
N GLN A 138 -9.90 4.20 -0.33
CA GLN A 138 -10.07 4.34 -1.77
C GLN A 138 -8.82 3.91 -2.54
N TRP A 139 -7.64 4.35 -2.10
CA TRP A 139 -6.38 3.99 -2.73
C TRP A 139 -6.10 2.50 -2.63
N ALA A 140 -6.31 1.90 -1.47
CA ALA A 140 -6.09 0.49 -1.21
C ALA A 140 -6.97 -0.40 -2.10
N TYR A 141 -8.27 -0.12 -2.17
CA TYR A 141 -9.18 -0.88 -3.03
C TYR A 141 -8.93 -0.66 -4.52
N ARG A 142 -8.37 0.48 -4.92
CA ARG A 142 -7.91 0.70 -6.30
C ARG A 142 -6.81 -0.28 -6.70
N GLN A 143 -5.96 -0.73 -5.77
CA GLN A 143 -4.96 -1.77 -6.05
C GLN A 143 -5.61 -3.14 -6.33
N ALA A 144 -6.82 -3.36 -5.83
CA ALA A 144 -7.66 -4.52 -6.16
C ALA A 144 -8.53 -4.31 -7.41
N GLY A 145 -8.34 -3.20 -8.15
CA GLY A 145 -9.15 -2.86 -9.33
C GLY A 145 -10.53 -2.27 -9.02
N ILE A 146 -10.83 -2.00 -7.75
CA ILE A 146 -12.13 -1.51 -7.28
C ILE A 146 -12.09 0.02 -7.12
N LYS A 147 -13.03 0.71 -7.77
CA LYS A 147 -13.23 2.14 -7.56
C LYS A 147 -14.24 2.38 -6.46
N LEU A 148 -13.79 2.91 -5.34
CA LEU A 148 -14.66 3.36 -4.25
C LEU A 148 -14.93 4.86 -4.35
N PRO A 149 -16.07 5.34 -3.82
CA PRO A 149 -16.34 6.77 -3.70
C PRO A 149 -15.33 7.44 -2.75
N ARG A 150 -15.31 8.79 -2.77
CA ARG A 150 -14.24 9.53 -2.08
C ARG A 150 -14.42 9.64 -0.58
N THR A 151 -15.64 9.80 -0.10
CA THR A 151 -15.92 10.12 1.31
C THR A 151 -16.28 8.90 2.13
N SER A 152 -16.02 8.94 3.45
CA SER A 152 -16.41 7.87 4.38
C SER A 152 -17.92 7.63 4.37
N PHE A 153 -18.71 8.71 4.24
CA PHE A 153 -20.17 8.62 4.15
C PHE A 153 -20.61 7.82 2.93
N GLU A 154 -20.07 8.10 1.74
CA GLU A 154 -20.40 7.34 0.53
C GLU A 154 -19.89 5.91 0.61
N GLN A 155 -18.71 5.69 1.21
CA GLN A 155 -18.13 4.36 1.43
C GLN A 155 -18.99 3.52 2.41
N SER A 156 -19.78 4.14 3.26
CA SER A 156 -20.73 3.44 4.14
C SER A 156 -21.87 2.74 3.38
N HIS A 157 -22.08 3.04 2.11
CA HIS A 157 -23.16 2.51 1.29
C HIS A 157 -22.71 1.54 0.20
N VAL A 158 -21.41 1.23 0.12
CA VAL A 158 -20.88 0.28 -0.89
C VAL A 158 -20.91 -1.16 -0.37
N GLY A 159 -20.91 -2.12 -1.29
CA GLY A 159 -20.80 -3.54 -0.96
C GLY A 159 -21.93 -4.09 -0.07
N ALA A 160 -21.69 -5.25 0.52
CA ALA A 160 -22.62 -5.91 1.41
C ALA A 160 -22.41 -5.48 2.87
N PRO A 161 -23.48 -5.27 3.66
CA PRO A 161 -23.36 -4.99 5.09
C PRO A 161 -22.80 -6.22 5.83
N VAL A 162 -21.96 -5.98 6.85
CA VAL A 162 -21.32 -7.01 7.65
C VAL A 162 -21.60 -6.73 9.13
N ALA A 163 -22.01 -7.73 9.88
CA ALA A 163 -22.14 -7.61 11.33
C ALA A 163 -20.74 -7.60 11.99
N PHE A 164 -20.62 -6.96 13.15
CA PHE A 164 -19.31 -6.83 13.83
C PHE A 164 -18.63 -8.17 14.08
N HIS A 165 -19.39 -9.19 14.50
CA HIS A 165 -18.84 -10.53 14.79
C HIS A 165 -18.48 -11.33 13.53
N ASP A 166 -18.91 -10.89 12.35
CA ASP A 166 -18.59 -11.48 11.05
C ASP A 166 -17.47 -10.75 10.31
N LEU A 167 -16.84 -9.74 10.95
CA LEU A 167 -15.75 -8.99 10.37
C LEU A 167 -14.59 -9.90 9.95
N ARG A 168 -14.11 -9.68 8.73
CA ARG A 168 -12.92 -10.34 8.16
C ARG A 168 -11.88 -9.30 7.76
N PRO A 169 -10.60 -9.65 7.81
CA PRO A 169 -9.57 -8.78 7.26
C PRO A 169 -9.95 -8.30 5.86
N GLY A 170 -9.77 -6.99 5.62
CA GLY A 170 -10.17 -6.37 4.37
C GLY A 170 -11.54 -5.66 4.41
N ASP A 171 -12.44 -5.97 5.35
CA ASP A 171 -13.71 -5.26 5.43
C ASP A 171 -13.51 -3.76 5.71
N ILE A 172 -14.33 -2.93 5.09
CA ILE A 172 -14.38 -1.49 5.34
C ILE A 172 -15.21 -1.25 6.61
N VAL A 173 -14.67 -0.53 7.57
CA VAL A 173 -15.37 -0.20 8.82
C VAL A 173 -15.53 1.30 8.97
N ILE A 174 -16.76 1.73 9.17
CA ILE A 174 -17.15 3.12 9.38
C ILE A 174 -17.32 3.36 10.87
N THR A 175 -16.71 4.41 11.39
CA THR A 175 -16.73 4.79 12.81
C THR A 175 -17.05 6.28 12.99
N ASN A 176 -17.04 6.76 14.23
CA ASN A 176 -17.23 8.18 14.58
C ASN A 176 -18.51 8.80 13.95
N GLY A 177 -19.65 8.12 14.09
CA GLY A 177 -20.92 8.62 13.55
C GLY A 177 -20.98 8.74 12.02
N GLY A 178 -20.07 8.06 11.29
CA GLY A 178 -19.93 8.11 9.83
C GLY A 178 -18.79 9.00 9.34
N GLY A 179 -18.14 9.74 10.22
CA GLY A 179 -17.08 10.70 9.89
C GLY A 179 -15.70 10.07 9.68
N HIS A 180 -15.53 8.79 9.99
CA HIS A 180 -14.24 8.10 9.86
C HIS A 180 -14.40 6.71 9.26
N VAL A 181 -13.34 6.23 8.62
CA VAL A 181 -13.30 4.92 7.96
C VAL A 181 -11.89 4.33 8.01
N GLY A 182 -11.83 3.01 8.08
CA GLY A 182 -10.59 2.25 7.94
C GLY A 182 -10.84 0.86 7.38
N ILE A 183 -9.79 0.06 7.28
CA ILE A 183 -9.83 -1.33 6.82
C ILE A 183 -9.59 -2.23 8.02
N TYR A 184 -10.49 -3.18 8.27
CA TYR A 184 -10.32 -4.15 9.34
C TYR A 184 -9.10 -5.04 9.05
N ALA A 185 -8.19 -5.10 9.99
CA ALA A 185 -6.93 -5.84 9.83
C ALA A 185 -6.94 -7.23 10.50
N GLY A 186 -8.06 -7.58 11.17
CA GLY A 186 -8.14 -8.76 12.03
C GLY A 186 -7.74 -8.44 13.47
N GLY A 187 -8.05 -9.36 14.40
CA GLY A 187 -7.64 -9.24 15.80
C GLY A 187 -8.16 -8.00 16.53
N GLY A 188 -9.31 -7.43 16.12
CA GLY A 188 -9.85 -6.20 16.70
C GLY A 188 -9.06 -4.94 16.36
N GLN A 189 -8.33 -4.94 15.22
CA GLN A 189 -7.53 -3.81 14.76
C GLN A 189 -8.08 -3.21 13.47
N LEU A 190 -8.06 -1.88 13.43
CA LEU A 190 -8.41 -1.09 12.24
C LEU A 190 -7.15 -0.42 11.70
N LEU A 191 -6.83 -0.66 10.43
CA LEU A 191 -5.78 0.08 9.72
C LEU A 191 -6.38 1.34 9.10
N ASN A 192 -5.88 2.50 9.51
CA ASN A 192 -6.49 3.78 9.15
C ASN A 192 -5.51 4.96 9.16
N ALA A 193 -5.95 6.10 8.61
CA ALA A 193 -5.32 7.40 8.70
C ALA A 193 -6.22 8.31 9.54
N VAL A 194 -5.84 8.58 10.79
CA VAL A 194 -6.74 9.19 11.78
C VAL A 194 -6.83 10.71 11.66
N GLN A 195 -5.68 11.40 11.79
CA GLN A 195 -5.63 12.87 11.85
C GLN A 195 -4.23 13.42 11.56
N SER A 196 -4.13 14.71 11.36
CA SER A 196 -2.86 15.42 11.21
C SER A 196 -1.92 15.15 12.37
N GLY A 197 -0.65 14.89 12.08
CA GLY A 197 0.36 14.55 13.07
C GLY A 197 0.38 13.08 13.48
N THR A 198 -0.62 12.28 13.07
CA THR A 198 -0.65 10.84 13.31
C THR A 198 -0.48 10.11 11.98
N PRO A 199 0.60 9.35 11.78
CA PRO A 199 0.78 8.58 10.56
C PRO A 199 -0.24 7.43 10.46
N VAL A 200 -0.39 6.89 9.25
CA VAL A 200 -1.18 5.66 9.01
C VAL A 200 -0.69 4.58 9.96
N SER A 201 -1.62 4.02 10.73
CA SER A 201 -1.31 3.06 11.79
C SER A 201 -2.50 2.15 12.09
N TYR A 202 -2.25 1.16 12.94
CA TYR A 202 -3.30 0.32 13.50
C TYR A 202 -3.86 0.96 14.77
N THR A 203 -5.19 0.93 14.91
CA THR A 203 -5.88 1.35 16.12
C THR A 203 -6.82 0.25 16.61
N PRO A 204 -7.01 0.08 17.92
CA PRO A 204 -8.03 -0.83 18.44
C PRO A 204 -9.43 -0.46 17.91
N LEU A 205 -10.24 -1.46 17.64
CA LEU A 205 -11.63 -1.30 17.20
C LEU A 205 -12.57 -1.85 18.27
N SER A 206 -13.39 -0.96 18.84
CA SER A 206 -14.47 -1.36 19.75
C SER A 206 -15.79 -1.55 18.99
N PRO A 207 -16.64 -2.53 19.37
CA PRO A 207 -17.98 -2.67 18.81
C PRO A 207 -18.82 -1.39 18.90
N ASP A 208 -18.67 -0.63 19.98
CA ASP A 208 -19.43 0.61 20.24
C ASP A 208 -19.05 1.74 19.29
N ASP A 209 -17.88 1.69 18.68
CA ASP A 209 -17.42 2.71 17.73
C ASP A 209 -17.94 2.45 16.30
N VAL A 210 -18.44 1.24 16.01
CA VAL A 210 -18.81 0.83 14.66
C VAL A 210 -20.22 1.29 14.31
N VAL A 211 -20.29 2.17 13.30
CA VAL A 211 -21.57 2.59 12.71
C VAL A 211 -22.09 1.56 11.72
N THR A 212 -21.21 1.10 10.85
CA THR A 212 -21.47 0.03 9.87
C THR A 212 -20.16 -0.55 9.36
N ALA A 213 -20.23 -1.78 8.88
CA ALA A 213 -19.12 -2.38 8.14
C ALA A 213 -19.60 -2.91 6.79
N ARG A 214 -18.69 -2.93 5.81
CA ARG A 214 -18.98 -3.27 4.42
C ARG A 214 -17.96 -4.22 3.85
N ARG A 215 -18.43 -5.22 3.14
CA ARG A 215 -17.58 -6.16 2.40
C ARG A 215 -17.76 -5.97 0.92
N ILE A 216 -16.63 -5.80 0.22
CA ILE A 216 -16.56 -5.74 -1.23
C ILE A 216 -16.22 -7.13 -1.74
N VAL A 217 -17.04 -7.65 -2.62
CA VAL A 217 -16.92 -8.98 -3.24
C VAL A 217 -16.80 -8.86 -4.74
#